data_827fb2fc27e802de94b5f11ad9848bf2
#
_entry.id   827fb2fc27e802de94b5f11ad9848bf2
#
_cell.length_a   1.000
_cell.length_b   1.000
_cell.length_c   1.000
_cell.angle_alpha   90.00
_cell.angle_beta   90.00
_cell.angle_gamma   90.00
#
_symmetry.space_group_name_H-M   'P 1'
#
loop_
_entity.id
_entity.type
_entity.pdbx_description
1 polymer ?
#
loop_
_entity_poly.entity_id
_entity_poly.type
_entity_poly.pdbx_seq_one_letter_code
_entity_poly.pdbx_strand_id
1 'polypeptide(L)' 'MTEQVLYIEGIPVKLARKRMKSVRLRVKSPSGDVCLSAPYHVPEAKLRTFVAARVGWIRQQ' A
#
# COMPACT_ATOMS: atom_id res chain seq x y z
N MET A 1 0.84 9.78 14.21
CA MET A 1 0.59 8.75 13.20
C MET A 1 -0.01 9.36 11.97
N THR A 2 0.56 9.05 10.83
CA THR A 2 0.08 9.62 9.58
C THR A 2 -0.52 8.52 8.72
N GLU A 3 -1.80 8.70 8.39
CA GLU A 3 -2.50 7.76 7.53
C GLU A 3 -3.04 8.54 6.34
N GLN A 4 -2.85 8.00 5.14
CA GLN A 4 -3.35 8.65 3.95
C GLN A 4 -3.80 7.60 2.93
N VAL A 5 -4.65 8.03 2.01
CA VAL A 5 -5.13 7.16 0.95
C VAL A 5 -4.47 7.58 -0.36
N LEU A 6 -3.85 6.61 -1.03
CA LEU A 6 -3.24 6.81 -2.33
C LEU A 6 -4.07 6.05 -3.37
N TYR A 7 -4.29 6.68 -4.52
CA TYR A 7 -4.95 6.00 -5.64
C TYR A 7 -3.88 5.55 -6.62
N ILE A 8 -3.72 4.24 -6.73
CA ILE A 8 -2.70 3.63 -7.58
C ILE A 8 -3.41 2.71 -8.55
N GLU A 9 -3.32 3.02 -9.84
CA GLU A 9 -4.01 2.27 -10.90
C GLU A 9 -5.51 2.16 -10.62
N GLY A 10 -6.09 3.23 -10.06
CA GLY A 10 -7.50 3.27 -9.73
C GLY A 10 -7.88 2.54 -8.44
N ILE A 11 -6.91 2.01 -7.71
CA ILE A 11 -7.15 1.28 -6.47
C ILE A 11 -6.84 2.17 -5.28
N PRO A 12 -7.81 2.36 -4.36
CA PRO A 12 -7.53 3.11 -3.14
C PRO A 12 -6.68 2.28 -2.19
N VAL A 13 -5.54 2.81 -1.80
CA VAL A 13 -4.59 2.12 -0.93
C VAL A 13 -4.43 2.95 0.34
N LYS A 14 -4.71 2.34 1.48
CA LYS A 14 -4.52 3.01 2.77
C LYS A 14 -3.07 2.88 3.18
N LEU A 15 -2.38 4.03 3.22
CA LEU A 15 -0.97 4.07 3.60
C LEU A 15 -0.82 4.48 5.05
N ALA A 16 -0.08 3.68 5.80
CA ALA A 16 0.29 3.99 7.18
C ALA A 16 1.80 4.01 7.30
N ARG A 17 2.33 5.09 7.87
CA ARG A 17 3.76 5.19 8.15
C ARG A 17 4.02 4.70 9.55
N LYS A 18 4.96 3.78 9.70
CA LYS A 18 5.28 3.19 10.99
C LYS A 18 6.78 3.05 11.16
N ARG A 19 7.20 2.89 12.40
CA ARG A 19 8.60 2.58 12.70
C ARG A 19 8.83 1.10 12.43
N MET A 20 9.24 0.79 11.22
CA MET A 20 9.44 -0.59 10.78
C MET A 20 10.59 -0.65 9.78
N LYS A 21 11.07 -1.85 9.48
CA LYS A 21 12.24 -2.03 8.61
C LYS A 21 11.90 -2.24 7.15
N SER A 22 10.71 -2.71 6.85
CA SER A 22 10.36 -3.03 5.47
C SER A 22 8.92 -2.66 5.18
N VAL A 23 8.62 -2.57 3.88
CA VAL A 23 7.28 -2.26 3.40
C VAL A 23 6.42 -3.53 3.45
N ARG A 24 5.17 -3.38 3.89
CA ARG A 24 4.22 -4.48 3.92
C ARG A 24 2.93 -4.10 3.21
N LEU A 25 2.46 -5.00 2.37
CA LEU A 25 1.22 -4.83 1.63
C LEU A 25 0.24 -5.89 2.07
N ARG A 26 -0.99 -5.50 2.38
CA ARG A 26 -2.04 -6.42 2.80
C ARG A 26 -3.33 -6.12 2.05
N VAL A 27 -4.01 -7.17 1.64
CA VAL A 27 -5.33 -7.06 1.03
C VAL A 27 -6.31 -7.78 1.94
N LYS A 28 -7.35 -7.08 2.37
CA LYS A 28 -8.35 -7.64 3.28
C LYS A 28 -9.54 -8.17 2.51
N SER A 29 -9.91 -9.40 2.80
CA SER A 29 -11.12 -10.02 2.26
C SER A 29 -12.23 -9.93 3.30
N PRO A 30 -13.49 -9.86 2.87
CA PRO A 30 -14.00 -9.85 1.50
C PRO A 30 -14.07 -8.47 0.87
N SER A 31 -13.81 -7.40 1.63
CA SER A 31 -14.00 -6.03 1.16
C SER A 31 -13.02 -5.62 0.06
N GLY A 32 -11.86 -6.28 -0.01
CA GLY A 32 -10.85 -5.92 -0.98
C GLY A 32 -10.05 -4.69 -0.60
N ASP A 33 -10.11 -4.28 0.65
CA ASP A 33 -9.34 -3.13 1.13
C ASP A 33 -7.85 -3.40 1.05
N VAL A 34 -7.12 -2.45 0.47
CA VAL A 34 -5.67 -2.57 0.34
C VAL A 34 -5.01 -1.65 1.37
N CYS A 35 -4.17 -2.25 2.20
CA CYS A 35 -3.45 -1.52 3.24
C CYS A 35 -1.95 -1.66 3.00
N LEU A 36 -1.26 -0.53 3.08
CA LEU A 36 0.19 -0.47 2.88
C LEU A 36 0.83 0.12 4.10
N SER A 37 1.79 -0.58 4.67
CA SER A 37 2.58 -0.08 5.79
C SER A 37 4.00 0.13 5.34
N ALA A 38 4.59 1.25 5.70
CA ALA A 38 5.93 1.60 5.23
C ALA A 38 6.72 2.35 6.29
N PRO A 39 8.06 2.23 6.26
CA PRO A 39 8.92 3.04 7.11
C PRO A 39 8.83 4.52 6.71
N TYR A 40 9.17 5.40 7.65
CA TYR A 40 9.10 6.83 7.39
C TYR A 40 10.07 7.30 6.30
N HIS A 41 11.18 6.61 6.14
CA HIS A 41 12.21 7.05 5.20
C HIS A 41 11.94 6.68 3.74
N VAL A 42 10.96 5.83 3.47
CA VAL A 42 10.66 5.39 2.10
C VAL A 42 9.83 6.45 1.39
N PRO A 43 10.29 6.98 0.24
CA PRO A 43 9.51 7.98 -0.48
C PRO A 43 8.25 7.41 -1.10
N GLU A 44 7.24 8.26 -1.21
CA GLU A 44 5.95 7.85 -1.78
C GLU A 44 6.09 7.29 -3.19
N ALA A 45 6.99 7.85 -3.99
CA ALA A 45 7.20 7.36 -5.35
C ALA A 45 7.58 5.88 -5.39
N LYS A 46 8.40 5.45 -4.45
CA LYS A 46 8.79 4.05 -4.36
C LYS A 46 7.61 3.17 -3.93
N LEU A 47 6.77 3.69 -3.05
CA LEU A 47 5.59 2.97 -2.60
C LEU A 47 4.60 2.78 -3.74
N ARG A 48 4.41 3.81 -4.56
CA ARG A 48 3.53 3.71 -5.72
C ARG A 48 4.03 2.66 -6.71
N THR A 49 5.34 2.64 -6.96
CA THR A 49 5.95 1.65 -7.84
C THR A 49 5.78 0.24 -7.27
N PHE A 50 5.98 0.10 -5.96
CA PHE A 50 5.83 -1.17 -5.27
C PHE A 50 4.43 -1.73 -5.44
N VAL A 51 3.41 -0.90 -5.20
CA VAL A 51 2.02 -1.34 -5.32
C VAL A 51 1.63 -1.56 -6.78
N ALA A 52 2.05 -0.68 -7.67
CA ALA A 52 1.73 -0.81 -9.09
C ALA A 52 2.23 -2.13 -9.66
N ALA A 53 3.40 -2.56 -9.22
CA ALA A 53 3.96 -3.83 -9.67
C ALA A 53 3.15 -5.04 -9.20
N ARG A 54 2.27 -4.83 -8.22
CA ARG A 54 1.46 -5.90 -7.63
C ARG A 54 -0.03 -5.76 -7.90
N VAL A 55 -0.41 -4.86 -8.80
CA VAL A 55 -1.82 -4.62 -9.11
C VAL A 55 -2.50 -5.89 -9.59
N GLY A 56 -1.83 -6.67 -10.46
CA GLY A 56 -2.38 -7.92 -10.93
C GLY A 56 -2.67 -8.90 -9.80
N TRP A 57 -1.77 -9.01 -8.84
CA TRP A 57 -1.96 -9.86 -7.67
C TRP A 57 -3.13 -9.36 -6.81
N ILE A 58 -3.20 -8.05 -6.60
CA ILE A 58 -4.28 -7.46 -5.81
C ILE A 58 -5.64 -7.77 -6.42
N ARG A 59 -5.75 -7.68 -7.73
CA ARG A 59 -7.03 -7.92 -8.41
C ARG A 59 -7.49 -9.36 -8.35
N GLN A 60 -6.60 -10.26 -8.02
CA GLN A 60 -6.94 -11.69 -7.91
C GLN A 60 -7.44 -12.07 -6.51
N GLN A 61 -7.36 -11.18 -5.57
CA GLN A 61 -7.77 -11.47 -4.18
C GLN A 61 -9.27 -11.36 -3.96
#